data_f52ceebef2377d5c84bedba4b10efbbf
#
_entry.id   f52ceebef2377d5c84bedba4b10efbbf
#
_cell.length_a   1.000
_cell.length_b   1.000
_cell.length_c   1.000
_cell.angle_alpha   90.00
_cell.angle_beta   90.00
_cell.angle_gamma   90.00
#
_symmetry.space_group_name_H-M   'P 1'
#
loop_
_entity.id
_entity.type
_entity.pdbx_description
1 polymer ?
#
loop_
_entity_poly.entity_id
_entity_poly.type
_entity_poly.pdbx_seq_one_letter_code
_entity_poly.pdbx_strand_id
1 'polypeptide(L)'
;TRKESSAASDVYKRQVYGADVHFDGMLFAAVARPRVYGGKVKSVDDSAALKVPGVIKVMPIDSRPLPSEFQPLGGVAVVASNTWAAIKGRDALRIEWEDGANAGYDSIQYRKQLEAAARQPGKVVRSTGNLDEALKGAESSLEASYYLPHLAQAPMEPMVAVARFQDGRCEAWAPSQAPQVTRERIAERLGIGFEQVTVNVTLLGGGFGRKSKPDFILEAAILAKAFPGKAVRVQWTREDDIHNSYFLSLIHISEPTRQEAIS
;
A
#
# COMPACT_ATOMS: atom_id res chain seq x y z
N THR A 1 10.79 1.98 -44.83
CA THR A 1 11.12 0.94 -43.87
C THR A 1 11.70 1.51 -42.60
N ARG A 2 10.99 1.40 -41.48
CA ARG A 2 11.40 1.64 -40.09
C ARG A 2 11.90 3.05 -39.72
N LYS A 3 11.00 4.06 -39.81
CA LYS A 3 11.12 5.32 -39.05
C LYS A 3 10.21 5.36 -37.80
N GLU A 4 9.42 4.33 -37.52
CA GLU A 4 8.52 4.31 -36.37
C GLU A 4 9.19 3.96 -35.03
N SER A 5 10.41 3.44 -35.08
CA SER A 5 11.14 3.00 -33.89
C SER A 5 11.76 4.14 -33.07
N SER A 6 12.03 5.31 -33.65
CA SER A 6 12.72 6.39 -32.95
C SER A 6 11.79 7.22 -32.06
N ALA A 7 10.57 7.52 -32.51
CA ALA A 7 9.60 8.29 -31.73
C ALA A 7 9.06 7.48 -30.55
N ALA A 8 8.75 6.19 -30.76
CA ALA A 8 8.35 5.29 -29.67
C ALA A 8 9.50 5.12 -28.65
N SER A 9 10.73 4.94 -29.13
CA SER A 9 11.94 4.85 -28.29
C SER A 9 12.16 6.14 -27.47
N ASP A 10 11.91 7.32 -28.04
CA ASP A 10 12.06 8.60 -27.32
C ASP A 10 10.97 8.82 -26.28
N VAL A 11 9.73 8.36 -26.53
CA VAL A 11 8.65 8.38 -25.53
C VAL A 11 8.98 7.44 -24.38
N TYR A 12 9.47 6.23 -24.64
CA TYR A 12 9.89 5.30 -23.60
C TYR A 12 11.04 5.85 -22.74
N LYS A 13 12.01 6.55 -23.33
CA LYS A 13 13.13 7.14 -22.59
C LYS A 13 12.72 8.31 -21.68
N ARG A 14 11.53 8.89 -21.88
CA ARG A 14 11.00 9.99 -21.05
C ARG A 14 10.01 9.53 -19.98
N GLN A 15 9.69 8.25 -19.93
CA GLN A 15 8.80 7.70 -18.93
C GLN A 15 9.56 7.52 -17.61
N VAL A 16 9.06 8.14 -16.53
CA VAL A 16 9.62 8.05 -15.19
C VAL A 16 8.60 7.39 -14.28
N TYR A 17 8.87 6.18 -13.87
CA TYR A 17 8.13 5.46 -12.85
C TYR A 17 8.68 5.81 -11.46
N GLY A 18 7.96 5.40 -10.40
CA GLY A 18 8.45 5.66 -9.05
C GLY A 18 9.82 5.03 -8.75
N ALA A 19 10.07 3.85 -9.32
CA ALA A 19 11.35 3.15 -9.18
C ALA A 19 12.51 3.83 -9.94
N ASP A 20 12.22 4.69 -10.93
CA ASP A 20 13.25 5.38 -11.73
C ASP A 20 13.71 6.70 -11.09
N VAL A 21 12.97 7.21 -10.11
CA VAL A 21 13.33 8.47 -9.44
C VAL A 21 14.68 8.33 -8.75
N HIS A 22 15.63 9.15 -9.11
CA HIS A 22 16.99 9.11 -8.59
C HIS A 22 17.52 10.51 -8.27
N PHE A 23 18.26 10.63 -7.17
CA PHE A 23 19.00 11.82 -6.76
C PHE A 23 20.38 11.43 -6.29
N ASP A 24 21.36 12.27 -6.56
CA ASP A 24 22.72 12.04 -6.10
C ASP A 24 22.80 11.99 -4.57
N GLY A 25 23.46 10.97 -4.05
CA GLY A 25 23.63 10.77 -2.62
C GLY A 25 22.33 10.44 -1.87
N MET A 26 21.27 9.97 -2.57
CA MET A 26 20.04 9.51 -1.94
C MET A 26 20.29 8.26 -1.08
N LEU A 27 19.44 8.08 -0.08
CA LEU A 27 19.40 6.93 0.80
C LEU A 27 18.28 5.98 0.39
N PHE A 28 18.40 4.72 0.78
CA PHE A 28 17.45 3.66 0.49
C PHE A 28 16.97 3.02 1.78
N ALA A 29 15.70 2.70 1.85
CA ALA A 29 15.14 2.09 3.04
C ALA A 29 14.26 0.89 2.71
N ALA A 30 14.34 -0.12 3.56
CA ALA A 30 13.44 -1.26 3.63
C ALA A 30 12.84 -1.32 5.03
N VAL A 31 11.55 -1.65 5.12
CA VAL A 31 10.80 -1.65 6.39
C VAL A 31 10.36 -3.07 6.73
N ALA A 32 10.70 -3.52 7.93
CA ALA A 32 10.11 -4.71 8.53
C ALA A 32 8.78 -4.31 9.18
N ARG A 33 7.67 -4.94 8.77
CA ARG A 33 6.31 -4.62 9.21
C ARG A 33 5.72 -5.76 10.01
N PRO A 34 4.77 -5.49 10.94
CA PRO A 34 4.07 -6.55 11.65
C PRO A 34 3.30 -7.44 10.67
N ARG A 35 3.30 -8.75 10.93
CA ARG A 35 2.56 -9.71 10.11
C ARG A 35 1.05 -9.67 10.37
N VAL A 36 0.67 -9.26 11.58
CA VAL A 36 -0.72 -9.12 12.01
C VAL A 36 -1.11 -7.66 11.97
N TYR A 37 -2.25 -7.35 11.36
CA TYR A 37 -2.78 -5.99 11.29
C TYR A 37 -3.05 -5.45 12.70
N GLY A 38 -2.38 -4.34 13.03
CA GLY A 38 -2.41 -3.75 14.37
C GLY A 38 -1.33 -4.28 15.32
N GLY A 39 -0.48 -5.20 14.84
CA GLY A 39 0.68 -5.65 15.59
C GLY A 39 1.67 -4.51 15.85
N LYS A 40 2.45 -4.62 16.91
CA LYS A 40 3.43 -3.61 17.33
C LYS A 40 4.80 -4.24 17.55
N VAL A 41 5.82 -3.43 17.42
CA VAL A 41 7.18 -3.82 17.80
C VAL A 41 7.26 -3.88 19.32
N LYS A 42 7.61 -5.03 19.89
CA LYS A 42 7.87 -5.23 21.33
C LYS A 42 9.32 -4.97 21.66
N SER A 43 10.23 -5.56 20.89
CA SER A 43 11.68 -5.35 21.03
C SER A 43 12.39 -5.52 19.69
N VAL A 44 13.56 -4.90 19.53
CA VAL A 44 14.41 -4.98 18.34
C VAL A 44 15.86 -5.22 18.77
N ASP A 45 16.48 -6.25 18.18
CA ASP A 45 17.94 -6.39 18.15
C ASP A 45 18.41 -6.08 16.72
N ASP A 46 19.07 -4.94 16.57
CA ASP A 46 19.59 -4.44 15.29
C ASP A 46 21.10 -4.69 15.11
N SER A 47 21.75 -5.37 16.07
CA SER A 47 23.19 -5.57 16.10
C SER A 47 23.74 -6.27 14.85
N ALA A 48 23.00 -7.22 14.30
CA ALA A 48 23.36 -7.91 13.05
C ALA A 48 23.09 -7.02 11.82
N ALA A 49 21.99 -6.27 11.81
CA ALA A 49 21.65 -5.37 10.73
C ALA A 49 22.68 -4.26 10.54
N LEU A 50 23.17 -3.67 11.62
CA LEU A 50 24.19 -2.62 11.60
C LEU A 50 25.56 -3.10 11.10
N LYS A 51 25.82 -4.41 11.09
CA LYS A 51 27.05 -5.01 10.53
C LYS A 51 26.98 -5.23 9.02
N VAL A 52 25.80 -5.12 8.41
CA VAL A 52 25.66 -5.28 6.97
C VAL A 52 26.31 -4.10 6.25
N PRO A 53 27.25 -4.32 5.33
CA PRO A 53 27.92 -3.25 4.62
C PRO A 53 26.92 -2.34 3.88
N GLY A 54 27.03 -1.03 4.10
CA GLY A 54 26.14 -0.04 3.51
C GLY A 54 24.91 0.33 4.34
N VAL A 55 24.61 -0.39 5.42
CA VAL A 55 23.58 0.03 6.39
C VAL A 55 24.10 1.24 7.18
N ILE A 56 23.23 2.24 7.29
CA ILE A 56 23.55 3.52 7.93
C ILE A 56 22.83 3.67 9.27
N LYS A 57 21.55 3.29 9.31
CA LYS A 57 20.73 3.47 10.51
C LYS A 57 19.56 2.49 10.54
N VAL A 58 19.22 2.06 11.74
CA VAL A 58 17.96 1.37 12.04
C VAL A 58 17.09 2.31 12.87
N MET A 59 15.80 2.41 12.57
CA MET A 59 14.90 3.30 13.27
C MET A 59 13.45 2.82 13.25
N PRO A 60 12.67 3.05 14.31
CA PRO A 60 11.27 2.69 14.33
C PRO A 60 10.43 3.60 13.43
N ILE A 61 9.35 3.05 12.93
CA ILE A 61 8.22 3.79 12.35
C ILE A 61 7.01 3.50 13.22
N ASP A 62 6.42 4.54 13.81
CA ASP A 62 5.27 4.40 14.68
C ASP A 62 4.01 4.10 13.86
N SER A 63 3.22 3.14 14.34
CA SER A 63 1.86 2.90 13.86
C SER A 63 0.88 3.91 14.47
N ARG A 64 -0.25 4.13 13.81
CA ARG A 64 -1.40 4.80 14.44
C ARG A 64 -2.35 3.78 15.09
N PRO A 65 -3.19 4.23 16.07
CA PRO A 65 -4.30 3.41 16.55
C PRO A 65 -5.22 2.97 15.40
N LEU A 66 -5.85 1.82 15.55
CA LEU A 66 -6.82 1.33 14.57
C LEU A 66 -8.16 2.08 14.68
N PRO A 67 -8.80 2.40 13.57
CA PRO A 67 -8.39 2.16 12.17
C PRO A 67 -7.24 3.08 11.75
N SER A 68 -6.25 2.53 11.05
CA SER A 68 -5.01 3.26 10.69
C SER A 68 -5.20 4.40 9.69
N GLU A 69 -6.37 4.53 9.08
CA GLU A 69 -6.73 5.58 8.11
C GLU A 69 -5.68 5.78 7.00
N PHE A 70 -5.13 4.67 6.49
CA PHE A 70 -4.10 4.64 5.45
C PHE A 70 -2.74 5.21 5.88
N GLN A 71 -2.50 5.31 7.17
CA GLN A 71 -1.18 5.59 7.74
C GLN A 71 -0.30 4.32 7.70
N PRO A 72 1.03 4.45 7.81
CA PRO A 72 1.91 3.29 7.91
C PRO A 72 1.50 2.32 9.02
N LEU A 73 1.66 1.03 8.76
CA LEU A 73 1.36 -0.03 9.74
C LEU A 73 2.33 -0.02 10.92
N GLY A 74 3.38 0.80 10.85
CA GLY A 74 4.47 0.78 11.80
C GLY A 74 5.51 -0.28 11.47
N GLY A 75 6.53 -0.41 12.31
CA GLY A 75 7.60 -1.37 12.14
C GLY A 75 8.99 -0.79 12.36
N VAL A 76 9.99 -1.41 11.73
CA VAL A 76 11.39 -1.02 11.85
C VAL A 76 11.99 -0.81 10.46
N ALA A 77 12.47 0.40 10.20
CA ALA A 77 13.14 0.75 8.96
C ALA A 77 14.65 0.56 9.07
N VAL A 78 15.24 -0.01 8.04
CA VAL A 78 16.70 -0.02 7.83
C VAL A 78 17.02 0.91 6.68
N VAL A 79 17.82 1.93 6.96
CA VAL A 79 18.28 2.93 5.99
C VAL A 79 19.71 2.63 5.59
N ALA A 80 20.00 2.61 4.31
CA ALA A 80 21.29 2.20 3.75
C ALA A 80 21.68 3.05 2.53
N SER A 81 22.93 2.85 2.06
CA SER A 81 23.47 3.50 0.86
C SER A 81 22.94 2.94 -0.46
N ASN A 82 22.28 1.78 -0.44
CA ASN A 82 21.67 1.16 -1.61
C ASN A 82 20.53 0.21 -1.19
N THR A 83 19.66 -0.14 -2.14
CA THR A 83 18.48 -0.99 -1.90
C THR A 83 18.85 -2.37 -1.37
N TRP A 84 19.91 -2.99 -1.90
CA TRP A 84 20.34 -4.33 -1.48
C TRP A 84 20.77 -4.36 -0.01
N ALA A 85 21.59 -3.38 0.40
CA ALA A 85 22.03 -3.24 1.79
C ALA A 85 20.83 -2.98 2.75
N ALA A 86 19.84 -2.18 2.31
CA ALA A 86 18.63 -1.94 3.10
C ALA A 86 17.82 -3.24 3.30
N ILE A 87 17.62 -4.02 2.24
CA ILE A 87 16.91 -5.31 2.31
C ILE A 87 17.69 -6.31 3.17
N LYS A 88 18.99 -6.47 2.97
CA LYS A 88 19.82 -7.39 3.76
C LYS A 88 19.91 -6.99 5.24
N GLY A 89 19.98 -5.69 5.51
CA GLY A 89 19.91 -5.17 6.87
C GLY A 89 18.57 -5.48 7.54
N ARG A 90 17.45 -5.25 6.82
CA ARG A 90 16.10 -5.61 7.30
C ARG A 90 15.98 -7.11 7.62
N ASP A 91 16.49 -7.96 6.72
CA ASP A 91 16.41 -9.41 6.89
C ASP A 91 17.29 -9.91 8.05
N ALA A 92 18.30 -9.14 8.46
CA ALA A 92 19.16 -9.43 9.60
C ALA A 92 18.61 -8.93 10.96
N LEU A 93 17.51 -8.15 10.95
CA LEU A 93 16.85 -7.72 12.18
C LEU A 93 16.24 -8.90 12.92
N ARG A 94 16.35 -8.87 14.26
CA ARG A 94 15.59 -9.74 15.14
C ARG A 94 14.55 -8.90 15.87
N ILE A 95 13.27 -9.11 15.52
CA ILE A 95 12.18 -8.32 16.07
C ILE A 95 11.21 -9.25 16.79
N GLU A 96 10.91 -8.92 18.04
CA GLU A 96 9.76 -9.49 18.74
C GLU A 96 8.54 -8.62 18.47
N TRP A 97 7.46 -9.26 18.03
CA TRP A 97 6.20 -8.60 17.74
C TRP A 97 5.17 -8.89 18.83
N GLU A 98 4.33 -7.92 19.09
CA GLU A 98 3.10 -8.06 19.85
C GLU A 98 1.94 -8.01 18.84
N ASP A 99 1.32 -9.16 18.55
CA ASP A 99 0.33 -9.30 17.48
C ASP A 99 -1.03 -8.68 17.82
N GLY A 100 -1.35 -8.49 19.11
CA GLY A 100 -2.56 -7.81 19.53
C GLY A 100 -3.84 -8.60 19.27
N ALA A 101 -4.97 -7.87 19.17
CA ALA A 101 -6.30 -8.47 19.12
C ALA A 101 -6.60 -9.28 17.85
N ASN A 102 -5.87 -9.04 16.77
CA ASN A 102 -6.09 -9.70 15.47
C ASN A 102 -5.23 -10.95 15.27
N ALA A 103 -4.47 -11.39 16.29
CA ALA A 103 -3.59 -12.57 16.23
C ALA A 103 -4.34 -13.87 15.86
N GLY A 104 -5.60 -13.97 16.23
CA GLY A 104 -6.44 -15.16 15.98
C GLY A 104 -7.15 -15.16 14.63
N TYR A 105 -6.87 -14.23 13.71
CA TYR A 105 -7.51 -14.24 12.40
C TYR A 105 -7.08 -15.45 11.57
N ASP A 106 -8.07 -16.18 11.07
CA ASP A 106 -7.91 -17.35 10.21
C ASP A 106 -8.86 -17.25 9.01
N SER A 107 -8.32 -17.32 7.80
CA SER A 107 -9.09 -17.12 6.57
C SER A 107 -10.13 -18.23 6.33
N ILE A 108 -9.89 -19.46 6.81
CA ILE A 108 -10.82 -20.59 6.67
C ILE A 108 -12.01 -20.38 7.60
N GLN A 109 -11.75 -19.96 8.84
CA GLN A 109 -12.81 -19.65 9.81
C GLN A 109 -13.62 -18.44 9.35
N TYR A 110 -12.95 -17.41 8.83
CA TYR A 110 -13.61 -16.22 8.31
C TYR A 110 -14.52 -16.55 7.12
N ARG A 111 -14.10 -17.42 6.20
CA ARG A 111 -14.94 -17.91 5.12
C ARG A 111 -16.23 -18.56 5.65
N LYS A 112 -16.13 -19.45 6.65
CA LYS A 112 -17.29 -20.08 7.28
C LYS A 112 -18.24 -19.05 7.91
N GLN A 113 -17.70 -18.01 8.54
CA GLN A 113 -18.49 -16.92 9.09
C GLN A 113 -19.23 -16.14 7.98
N LEU A 114 -18.56 -15.84 6.85
CA LEU A 114 -19.19 -15.19 5.71
C LEU A 114 -20.31 -16.03 5.10
N GLU A 115 -20.08 -17.33 4.90
CA GLU A 115 -21.08 -18.25 4.38
C GLU A 115 -22.30 -18.38 5.33
N ALA A 116 -22.07 -18.37 6.63
CA ALA A 116 -23.14 -18.38 7.63
C ALA A 116 -23.92 -17.04 7.63
N ALA A 117 -23.20 -15.91 7.57
CA ALA A 117 -23.82 -14.59 7.53
C ALA A 117 -24.64 -14.36 6.27
N ALA A 118 -24.19 -14.86 5.12
CA ALA A 118 -24.90 -14.73 3.83
C ALA A 118 -26.25 -15.46 3.82
N ARG A 119 -26.44 -16.45 4.70
CA ARG A 119 -27.72 -17.19 4.86
C ARG A 119 -28.69 -16.52 5.85
N GLN A 120 -28.26 -15.46 6.52
CA GLN A 120 -29.12 -14.72 7.45
C GLN A 120 -29.77 -13.53 6.76
N PRO A 121 -31.00 -13.14 7.14
CA PRO A 121 -31.62 -11.94 6.65
C PRO A 121 -30.76 -10.71 6.90
N GLY A 122 -30.46 -9.95 5.87
CA GLY A 122 -29.71 -8.68 5.98
C GLY A 122 -30.61 -7.52 6.39
N LYS A 123 -29.99 -6.37 6.67
CA LYS A 123 -30.71 -5.12 6.87
C LYS A 123 -31.33 -4.66 5.55
N VAL A 124 -32.65 -4.51 5.54
CA VAL A 124 -33.36 -3.95 4.37
C VAL A 124 -33.01 -2.47 4.24
N VAL A 125 -32.30 -2.10 3.17
CA VAL A 125 -31.92 -0.72 2.86
C VAL A 125 -32.84 -0.07 1.82
N ARG A 126 -33.51 -0.89 1.01
CA ARG A 126 -34.50 -0.47 0.04
C ARG A 126 -35.46 -1.62 -0.22
N SER A 127 -36.76 -1.35 -0.28
CA SER A 127 -37.78 -2.33 -0.64
C SER A 127 -38.73 -1.72 -1.69
N THR A 128 -39.00 -2.49 -2.74
CA THR A 128 -39.98 -2.14 -3.76
C THR A 128 -40.65 -3.43 -4.23
N GLY A 129 -41.98 -3.51 -4.08
CA GLY A 129 -42.75 -4.73 -4.34
C GLY A 129 -42.62 -5.76 -3.19
N ASN A 130 -43.07 -6.99 -3.47
CA ASN A 130 -43.01 -8.12 -2.54
C ASN A 130 -42.24 -9.27 -3.17
N LEU A 131 -40.97 -9.44 -2.70
CA LEU A 131 -40.06 -10.45 -3.22
C LEU A 131 -40.56 -11.87 -2.98
N ASP A 132 -41.12 -12.14 -1.80
CA ASP A 132 -41.59 -13.50 -1.43
C ASP A 132 -42.76 -13.94 -2.28
N GLU A 133 -43.67 -13.05 -2.57
CA GLU A 133 -44.81 -13.33 -3.50
C GLU A 133 -44.34 -13.53 -4.95
N ALA A 134 -43.40 -12.72 -5.39
CA ALA A 134 -42.80 -12.84 -6.72
C ALA A 134 -42.08 -14.19 -6.91
N LEU A 135 -41.32 -14.62 -5.92
CA LEU A 135 -40.61 -15.92 -5.92
C LEU A 135 -41.59 -17.09 -5.91
N LYS A 136 -42.69 -17.03 -5.14
CA LYS A 136 -43.71 -18.07 -5.13
C LYS A 136 -44.44 -18.22 -6.45
N GLY A 137 -44.57 -17.12 -7.20
CA GLY A 137 -45.20 -17.10 -8.52
C GLY A 137 -44.23 -17.31 -9.68
N ALA A 138 -42.97 -17.47 -9.43
CA ALA A 138 -41.96 -17.64 -10.48
C ALA A 138 -42.04 -19.02 -11.13
N GLU A 139 -41.98 -19.07 -12.46
CA GLU A 139 -41.96 -20.31 -13.21
C GLU A 139 -40.66 -21.12 -12.97
N SER A 140 -39.55 -20.41 -12.73
CA SER A 140 -38.28 -21.00 -12.37
C SER A 140 -37.47 -20.06 -11.47
N SER A 141 -36.58 -20.60 -10.62
CA SER A 141 -35.68 -19.82 -9.81
C SER A 141 -34.25 -20.36 -9.94
N LEU A 142 -33.25 -19.49 -9.87
CA LEU A 142 -31.84 -19.83 -9.85
C LEU A 142 -31.24 -19.32 -8.55
N GLU A 143 -30.60 -20.21 -7.79
CA GLU A 143 -29.80 -19.86 -6.61
C GLU A 143 -28.33 -20.10 -6.92
N ALA A 144 -27.49 -19.10 -6.65
CA ALA A 144 -26.05 -19.19 -6.83
C ALA A 144 -25.29 -18.49 -5.70
N SER A 145 -24.20 -19.10 -5.26
CA SER A 145 -23.31 -18.54 -4.24
C SER A 145 -21.93 -18.30 -4.84
N TYR A 146 -21.37 -17.11 -4.58
CA TYR A 146 -20.03 -16.73 -5.03
C TYR A 146 -19.16 -16.43 -3.82
N TYR A 147 -17.94 -16.94 -3.81
CA TYR A 147 -16.94 -16.65 -2.81
C TYR A 147 -15.71 -15.99 -3.44
N LEU A 148 -15.32 -14.85 -2.91
CA LEU A 148 -14.13 -14.12 -3.29
C LEU A 148 -13.21 -14.01 -2.08
N PRO A 149 -12.01 -14.59 -2.11
CA PRO A 149 -11.03 -14.44 -1.03
C PRO A 149 -10.48 -13.02 -0.99
N HIS A 150 -9.80 -12.68 0.10
CA HIS A 150 -9.03 -11.45 0.18
C HIS A 150 -7.84 -11.54 -0.78
N LEU A 151 -7.81 -10.67 -1.78
CA LEU A 151 -6.78 -10.65 -2.82
C LEU A 151 -5.97 -9.36 -2.75
N ALA A 152 -4.63 -9.47 -2.81
CA ALA A 152 -3.76 -8.34 -3.00
C ALA A 152 -3.83 -7.87 -4.46
N GLN A 153 -3.71 -6.57 -4.70
CA GLN A 153 -3.72 -5.98 -6.05
C GLN A 153 -2.49 -6.38 -6.87
N ALA A 154 -1.36 -6.60 -6.22
CA ALA A 154 -0.08 -7.03 -6.80
C ALA A 154 0.29 -6.31 -8.12
N PRO A 155 0.32 -4.96 -8.18
CA PRO A 155 0.70 -4.24 -9.39
C PRO A 155 2.12 -4.63 -9.82
N MET A 156 2.42 -4.52 -11.13
CA MET A 156 3.75 -4.87 -11.66
C MET A 156 4.88 -4.10 -10.96
N GLU A 157 4.67 -2.81 -10.70
CA GLU A 157 5.54 -2.01 -9.86
C GLU A 157 5.06 -2.08 -8.40
N PRO A 158 5.79 -2.75 -7.48
CA PRO A 158 5.50 -2.70 -6.05
C PRO A 158 5.53 -1.28 -5.51
N MET A 159 5.05 -1.08 -4.28
CA MET A 159 5.03 0.24 -3.66
C MET A 159 6.44 0.82 -3.58
N VAL A 160 6.60 2.02 -4.10
CA VAL A 160 7.86 2.77 -4.09
C VAL A 160 7.58 4.25 -3.93
N ALA A 161 8.35 4.93 -3.11
CA ALA A 161 8.30 6.37 -2.98
C ALA A 161 9.69 6.93 -2.66
N VAL A 162 9.95 8.13 -3.13
CA VAL A 162 11.11 8.93 -2.73
C VAL A 162 10.58 10.19 -2.04
N ALA A 163 11.15 10.57 -0.92
CA ALA A 163 10.83 11.83 -0.27
C ALA A 163 12.10 12.56 0.15
N ARG A 164 12.03 13.88 0.21
CA ARG A 164 13.05 14.77 0.74
C ARG A 164 12.41 15.76 1.70
N PHE A 165 13.01 15.93 2.84
CA PHE A 165 12.58 16.92 3.84
C PHE A 165 13.70 17.94 4.05
N GLN A 166 13.40 19.21 3.83
CA GLN A 166 14.37 20.29 3.99
C GLN A 166 13.63 21.59 4.35
N ASP A 167 14.19 22.38 5.24
CA ASP A 167 13.68 23.73 5.63
C ASP A 167 12.18 23.73 5.96
N GLY A 168 11.73 22.70 6.69
CA GLY A 168 10.33 22.54 7.10
C GLY A 168 9.39 22.12 5.97
N ARG A 169 9.88 21.79 4.78
CA ARG A 169 9.10 21.38 3.61
C ARG A 169 9.36 19.91 3.26
N CYS A 170 8.32 19.24 2.81
CA CYS A 170 8.41 17.87 2.31
C CYS A 170 8.09 17.81 0.82
N GLU A 171 8.96 17.23 0.04
CA GLU A 171 8.74 16.94 -1.37
C GLU A 171 8.78 15.42 -1.58
N ALA A 172 7.76 14.85 -2.21
CA ALA A 172 7.63 13.44 -2.46
C ALA A 172 7.44 13.15 -3.96
N TRP A 173 8.03 12.06 -4.44
CA TRP A 173 7.88 11.51 -5.79
C TRP A 173 7.36 10.10 -5.66
N ALA A 174 6.17 9.84 -6.18
CA ALA A 174 5.55 8.53 -6.05
C ALA A 174 4.43 8.29 -7.08
N PRO A 175 4.18 7.02 -7.45
CA PRO A 175 3.05 6.64 -8.29
C PRO A 175 1.75 6.67 -7.47
N SER A 176 1.16 7.83 -7.28
CA SER A 176 -0.06 8.03 -6.48
C SER A 176 -1.30 8.16 -7.35
N GLN A 177 -2.38 7.44 -6.98
CA GLN A 177 -3.72 7.60 -7.56
C GLN A 177 -4.56 8.68 -6.82
N ALA A 178 -4.08 9.18 -5.68
CA ALA A 178 -4.76 10.18 -4.85
C ALA A 178 -3.76 11.22 -4.30
N PRO A 179 -3.17 12.07 -5.17
CA PRO A 179 -2.11 12.98 -4.76
C PRO A 179 -2.57 14.03 -3.74
N GLN A 180 -3.81 14.48 -3.80
CA GLN A 180 -4.37 15.42 -2.82
C GLN A 180 -4.42 14.80 -1.42
N VAL A 181 -4.98 13.59 -1.30
CA VAL A 181 -5.03 12.85 -0.03
C VAL A 181 -3.61 12.56 0.47
N THR A 182 -2.70 12.20 -0.42
CA THR A 182 -1.28 11.98 -0.08
C THR A 182 -0.68 13.24 0.55
N ARG A 183 -0.91 14.40 -0.04
CA ARG A 183 -0.42 15.69 0.42
C ARG A 183 -0.96 16.03 1.82
N GLU A 184 -2.26 15.85 2.04
CA GLU A 184 -2.93 16.06 3.33
C GLU A 184 -2.35 15.14 4.42
N ARG A 185 -2.18 13.85 4.11
CA ARG A 185 -1.66 12.87 5.07
C ARG A 185 -0.18 13.07 5.39
N ILE A 186 0.64 13.53 4.43
CA ILE A 186 2.04 13.91 4.71
C ILE A 186 2.07 15.12 5.64
N ALA A 187 1.30 16.16 5.37
CA ALA A 187 1.23 17.36 6.19
C ALA A 187 0.85 17.02 7.63
N GLU A 188 -0.23 16.26 7.80
CA GLU A 188 -0.70 15.76 9.10
C GLU A 188 0.38 14.94 9.83
N ARG A 189 0.99 13.97 9.13
CA ARG A 189 1.96 13.06 9.75
C ARG A 189 3.24 13.73 10.19
N LEU A 190 3.71 14.70 9.42
CA LEU A 190 4.94 15.44 9.73
C LEU A 190 4.70 16.65 10.62
N GLY A 191 3.44 17.04 10.87
CA GLY A 191 3.09 18.24 11.66
C GLY A 191 3.52 19.54 10.98
N ILE A 192 3.34 19.62 9.64
CA ILE A 192 3.66 20.80 8.83
C ILE A 192 2.42 21.32 8.10
N GLY A 193 2.48 22.54 7.58
CA GLY A 193 1.41 23.10 6.78
C GLY A 193 1.22 22.36 5.46
N PHE A 194 -0.01 22.33 4.96
CA PHE A 194 -0.36 21.72 3.68
C PHE A 194 0.46 22.32 2.52
N GLU A 195 0.74 23.63 2.54
CA GLU A 195 1.52 24.37 1.54
C GLU A 195 3.01 24.01 1.58
N GLN A 196 3.46 23.35 2.64
CA GLN A 196 4.84 22.89 2.80
C GLN A 196 5.05 21.50 2.19
N VAL A 197 4.00 20.89 1.62
CA VAL A 197 4.08 19.57 1.00
C VAL A 197 3.88 19.68 -0.52
N THR A 198 4.80 19.09 -1.27
CA THR A 198 4.69 18.91 -2.73
C THR A 198 4.69 17.41 -3.04
N VAL A 199 3.76 16.97 -3.88
CA VAL A 199 3.69 15.59 -4.37
C VAL A 199 3.84 15.61 -5.89
N ASN A 200 4.95 15.08 -6.37
CA ASN A 200 5.27 14.87 -7.77
C ASN A 200 4.80 13.46 -8.17
N VAL A 201 3.73 13.38 -8.95
CA VAL A 201 3.17 12.09 -9.37
C VAL A 201 3.99 11.53 -10.52
N THR A 202 4.54 10.34 -10.33
CA THR A 202 5.24 9.58 -11.37
C THR A 202 4.26 8.71 -12.16
N LEU A 203 4.71 8.12 -13.26
CA LEU A 203 3.93 7.08 -13.92
C LEU A 203 3.69 5.89 -12.99
N LEU A 204 2.55 5.25 -13.15
CA LEU A 204 2.16 4.09 -12.36
C LEU A 204 2.41 2.80 -13.15
N GLY A 205 3.23 1.91 -12.62
CA GLY A 205 3.38 0.54 -13.12
C GLY A 205 2.25 -0.38 -12.63
N GLY A 206 1.00 0.07 -12.79
CA GLY A 206 -0.20 -0.53 -12.23
C GLY A 206 -0.57 0.07 -10.88
N GLY A 207 -1.84 0.02 -10.51
CA GLY A 207 -2.34 0.56 -9.24
C GLY A 207 -3.52 -0.24 -8.69
N PHE A 208 -4.56 -0.47 -9.51
CA PHE A 208 -5.74 -1.26 -9.16
C PHE A 208 -6.39 -0.81 -7.84
N GLY A 209 -6.34 0.50 -7.55
CA GLY A 209 -6.82 1.09 -6.30
C GLY A 209 -5.79 1.07 -5.16
N ARG A 210 -4.74 0.25 -5.18
CA ARG A 210 -3.73 0.16 -4.11
C ARG A 210 -2.99 1.47 -3.90
N LYS A 211 -2.58 2.13 -4.98
CA LYS A 211 -1.79 3.36 -4.94
C LYS A 211 -2.61 4.63 -4.64
N SER A 212 -3.90 4.48 -4.33
CA SER A 212 -4.72 5.53 -3.72
C SER A 212 -4.47 5.67 -2.20
N LYS A 213 -3.79 4.70 -1.58
CA LYS A 213 -3.45 4.69 -0.17
C LYS A 213 -2.00 5.15 0.00
N PRO A 214 -1.74 6.25 0.74
CA PRO A 214 -0.42 6.88 0.80
C PRO A 214 0.55 6.28 1.83
N ASP A 215 0.23 5.18 2.48
CA ASP A 215 1.02 4.56 3.55
C ASP A 215 2.51 4.41 3.21
N PHE A 216 2.84 3.90 2.03
CA PHE A 216 4.22 3.74 1.55
C PHE A 216 4.92 5.08 1.28
N ILE A 217 4.17 6.11 0.88
CA ILE A 217 4.70 7.46 0.65
C ILE A 217 5.00 8.13 1.99
N LEU A 218 4.14 7.89 2.98
CA LEU A 218 4.33 8.38 4.34
C LEU A 218 5.54 7.76 5.01
N GLU A 219 5.83 6.47 4.77
CA GLU A 219 7.08 5.83 5.22
C GLU A 219 8.29 6.62 4.70
N ALA A 220 8.33 6.93 3.41
CA ALA A 220 9.42 7.71 2.83
C ALA A 220 9.52 9.13 3.43
N ALA A 221 8.39 9.80 3.64
CA ALA A 221 8.35 11.14 4.22
C ALA A 221 8.82 11.17 5.68
N ILE A 222 8.41 10.18 6.50
CA ILE A 222 8.87 10.03 7.89
C ILE A 222 10.38 9.83 7.94
N LEU A 223 10.91 8.95 7.09
CA LEU A 223 12.33 8.66 7.03
C LEU A 223 13.12 9.86 6.51
N ALA A 224 12.62 10.57 5.50
CA ALA A 224 13.26 11.78 4.99
C ALA A 224 13.38 12.89 6.05
N LYS A 225 12.39 13.02 6.94
CA LYS A 225 12.46 13.97 8.08
C LYS A 225 13.60 13.65 9.04
N ALA A 226 13.99 12.38 9.16
CA ALA A 226 15.12 11.96 9.99
C ALA A 226 16.50 12.19 9.33
N PHE A 227 16.53 12.52 8.02
CA PHE A 227 17.74 12.81 7.24
C PHE A 227 17.58 14.10 6.43
N PRO A 228 17.50 15.27 7.09
CA PRO A 228 17.24 16.55 6.43
C PRO A 228 18.19 16.80 5.25
N GLY A 229 17.64 17.24 4.13
CA GLY A 229 18.39 17.52 2.89
C GLY A 229 18.71 16.29 2.04
N LYS A 230 18.55 15.07 2.56
CA LYS A 230 18.74 13.83 1.80
C LYS A 230 17.42 13.34 1.23
N ALA A 231 17.43 12.88 -0.01
CA ALA A 231 16.32 12.12 -0.56
C ALA A 231 16.39 10.68 0.01
N VAL A 232 15.25 10.14 0.44
CA VAL A 232 15.14 8.78 0.97
C VAL A 232 14.11 8.02 0.12
N ARG A 233 14.54 6.91 -0.46
CA ARG A 233 13.66 5.97 -1.17
C ARG A 233 13.22 4.86 -0.22
N VAL A 234 11.92 4.62 -0.13
CA VAL A 234 11.35 3.38 0.41
C VAL A 234 10.93 2.51 -0.76
N GLN A 235 11.42 1.28 -0.81
CA GLN A 235 11.08 0.30 -1.82
C GLN A 235 10.51 -0.94 -1.13
N TRP A 236 9.26 -1.28 -1.46
CA TRP A 236 8.65 -2.55 -1.05
C TRP A 236 9.13 -3.68 -1.97
N THR A 237 9.37 -4.84 -1.41
CA THR A 237 9.53 -6.06 -2.19
C THR A 237 8.15 -6.57 -2.63
N ARG A 238 8.12 -7.59 -3.49
CA ARG A 238 6.86 -8.23 -3.86
C ARG A 238 6.18 -8.91 -2.67
N GLU A 239 6.97 -9.48 -1.77
CA GLU A 239 6.49 -10.08 -0.52
C GLU A 239 5.88 -9.02 0.39
N ASP A 240 6.52 -7.87 0.52
CA ASP A 240 5.96 -6.73 1.28
C ASP A 240 4.61 -6.31 0.71
N ASP A 241 4.49 -6.19 -0.60
CA ASP A 241 3.26 -5.81 -1.29
C ASP A 241 2.13 -6.82 -1.06
N ILE A 242 2.41 -8.12 -1.18
CA ILE A 242 1.41 -9.17 -0.98
C ILE A 242 0.97 -9.26 0.49
N HIS A 243 1.92 -9.17 1.44
CA HIS A 243 1.65 -9.38 2.85
C HIS A 243 1.05 -8.15 3.56
N ASN A 244 1.39 -6.94 3.09
CA ASN A 244 1.04 -5.70 3.80
C ASN A 244 0.15 -4.78 2.96
N SER A 245 -0.41 -5.28 1.87
CA SER A 245 -1.30 -4.49 1.03
C SER A 245 -2.72 -4.46 1.59
N TYR A 246 -3.52 -3.55 1.07
CA TYR A 246 -4.96 -3.57 1.23
C TYR A 246 -5.54 -4.63 0.28
N PHE A 247 -6.66 -5.24 0.66
CA PHE A 247 -7.34 -6.17 -0.22
C PHE A 247 -8.15 -5.45 -1.29
N LEU A 248 -8.29 -6.10 -2.43
CA LEU A 248 -9.14 -5.63 -3.50
C LEU A 248 -10.58 -5.50 -2.99
N SER A 249 -11.18 -4.33 -3.16
CA SER A 249 -12.53 -4.07 -2.68
C SER A 249 -13.57 -4.84 -3.49
N LEU A 250 -14.37 -5.66 -2.83
CA LEU A 250 -15.48 -6.39 -3.46
C LEU A 250 -16.57 -5.47 -4.02
N ILE A 251 -16.73 -4.28 -3.47
CA ILE A 251 -17.71 -3.27 -3.92
C ILE A 251 -17.33 -2.70 -5.29
N HIS A 252 -16.03 -2.67 -5.61
CA HIS A 252 -15.51 -2.11 -6.86
C HIS A 252 -15.20 -3.18 -7.91
N ILE A 253 -15.39 -4.47 -7.63
CA ILE A 253 -15.26 -5.55 -8.61
C ILE A 253 -16.46 -5.61 -9.56
N SER A 254 -17.62 -5.10 -9.18
CA SER A 254 -18.72 -4.89 -10.07
C SER A 254 -18.60 -3.53 -10.78
N GLU A 255 -17.61 -3.37 -11.65
CA GLU A 255 -17.79 -2.45 -12.75
C GLU A 255 -18.95 -3.02 -13.58
N PRO A 256 -20.04 -2.25 -13.80
CA PRO A 256 -21.01 -2.69 -14.77
C PRO A 256 -20.28 -2.75 -16.12
N THR A 257 -19.93 -3.94 -16.56
CA THR A 257 -19.75 -4.16 -17.98
C THR A 257 -21.07 -3.70 -18.57
N ARG A 258 -21.07 -2.52 -19.18
CA ARG A 258 -22.15 -2.10 -20.07
C ARG A 258 -22.17 -3.17 -21.16
N GLN A 259 -23.02 -4.16 -20.97
CA GLN A 259 -23.45 -4.98 -22.05
C GLN A 259 -24.27 -4.02 -22.90
N GLU A 260 -23.64 -3.46 -23.93
CA GLU A 260 -24.42 -2.84 -25.03
C GLU A 260 -25.34 -3.93 -25.52
N ALA A 261 -26.64 -3.71 -25.35
CA ALA A 261 -27.63 -4.55 -25.96
C ALA A 261 -27.35 -4.53 -27.47
N ILE A 262 -26.87 -5.60 -28.01
CA ILE A 262 -26.84 -5.83 -29.44
C ILE A 262 -28.29 -5.99 -29.85
N SER A 263 -28.86 -4.90 -30.30
CA SER A 263 -30.17 -4.90 -30.98
C SER A 263 -30.06 -5.58 -32.35
#